data_6956d96f400e6ae1cfb1da362fb85fda
#
_entry.id   6956d96f400e6ae1cfb1da362fb85fda
#
_cell.length_a   1.000
_cell.length_b   1.000
_cell.length_c   1.000
_cell.angle_alpha   90.00
_cell.angle_beta   90.00
_cell.angle_gamma   90.00
#
_symmetry.space_group_name_H-M   'P 1'
#
loop_
_entity.id
_entity.type
_entity.pdbx_description
1 polymer ?
#
loop_
_entity_poly.entity_id
_entity_poly.type
_entity_poly.pdbx_seq_one_letter_code
_entity_poly.pdbx_strand_id
1 'polypeptide(L)'
;DLVPSDGLSKVGLVWRGSTINLKGMFRSCRLSDFEGVLKRRDLQFYSLQVDITEQERDVLQSYGGIDLSSQINDFADSASLTKHMDLILSVDTAQAHLAGGLGIPVWMLLARGADWRWFRYAENSPWYPSMRIFRQTERGNWRIPIGNIENMLDTFFSAGR
;
A
#
# COMPACT_ATOMS: atom_id res chain seq x y z
N ASP A 1 5.75 -21.84 3.64
CA ASP A 1 5.63 -20.43 4.09
C ASP A 1 5.15 -19.56 2.94
N LEU A 2 4.03 -18.87 3.14
CA LEU A 2 3.44 -17.94 2.15
C LEU A 2 4.29 -16.68 1.96
N VAL A 3 5.07 -16.33 2.98
CA VAL A 3 5.96 -15.18 3.01
C VAL A 3 7.36 -15.66 3.41
N PRO A 4 8.23 -15.98 2.44
CA PRO A 4 9.56 -16.53 2.69
C PRO A 4 10.47 -15.57 3.46
N SER A 5 11.44 -16.14 4.21
CA SER A 5 12.52 -15.39 4.85
C SER A 5 13.74 -15.33 3.94
N ASP A 6 13.60 -14.66 2.79
CA ASP A 6 14.64 -14.56 1.74
C ASP A 6 15.62 -13.40 1.93
N GLY A 7 15.46 -12.65 3.02
CA GLY A 7 16.32 -11.50 3.34
C GLY A 7 15.93 -10.20 2.62
N LEU A 8 14.95 -10.23 1.72
CA LEU A 8 14.40 -9.03 1.11
C LEU A 8 13.40 -8.33 2.04
N SER A 9 13.37 -7.01 1.99
CA SER A 9 12.33 -6.25 2.68
C SER A 9 10.99 -6.42 1.97
N LYS A 10 9.93 -6.63 2.74
CA LYS A 10 8.61 -7.04 2.27
C LYS A 10 7.63 -5.88 2.27
N VAL A 11 7.06 -5.60 1.11
CA VAL A 11 6.13 -4.48 0.91
C VAL A 11 4.77 -5.00 0.48
N GLY A 12 3.76 -4.78 1.32
CA GLY A 12 2.37 -5.09 1.01
C GLY A 12 1.71 -3.95 0.23
N LEU A 13 0.95 -4.28 -0.81
CA LEU A 13 0.32 -3.33 -1.73
C LEU A 13 -1.20 -3.44 -1.69
N VAL A 14 -1.89 -2.28 -1.58
CA VAL A 14 -3.34 -2.14 -1.77
C VAL A 14 -3.61 -0.83 -2.52
N TRP A 15 -3.92 -0.93 -3.80
CA TRP A 15 -4.03 0.24 -4.69
C TRP A 15 -5.47 0.69 -4.93
N ARG A 16 -6.46 -0.12 -4.55
CA ARG A 16 -7.87 0.15 -4.81
C ARG A 16 -8.74 -0.06 -3.58
N GLY A 17 -9.64 0.87 -3.33
CA GLY A 17 -10.73 0.70 -2.36
C GLY A 17 -11.87 -0.11 -2.95
N SER A 18 -12.86 -0.45 -2.11
CA SER A 18 -14.06 -1.17 -2.56
C SER A 18 -14.74 -0.47 -3.73
N THR A 19 -15.03 -1.22 -4.79
CA THR A 19 -15.72 -0.74 -6.00
C THR A 19 -17.23 -0.55 -5.81
N ILE A 20 -17.79 -1.09 -4.73
CA ILE A 20 -19.24 -0.98 -4.39
C ILE A 20 -19.62 0.47 -4.06
N ASN A 21 -18.67 1.28 -3.63
CA ASN A 21 -18.90 2.67 -3.24
C ASN A 21 -18.25 3.62 -4.25
N LEU A 22 -19.04 4.53 -4.85
CA LEU A 22 -18.54 5.57 -5.76
C LEU A 22 -17.37 6.38 -5.18
N LYS A 23 -17.36 6.62 -3.86
CA LYS A 23 -16.23 7.25 -3.18
C LYS A 23 -14.95 6.40 -3.22
N GLY A 24 -15.07 5.07 -3.35
CA GLY A 24 -13.93 4.16 -3.50
C GLY A 24 -13.15 4.40 -4.78
N MET A 25 -13.84 4.67 -5.88
CA MET A 25 -13.20 4.93 -7.19
C MET A 25 -12.29 6.16 -7.17
N PHE A 26 -12.70 7.24 -6.49
CA PHE A 26 -11.91 8.48 -6.40
C PHE A 26 -10.68 8.36 -5.48
N ARG A 27 -10.65 7.33 -4.63
CA ARG A 27 -9.53 7.05 -3.70
C ARG A 27 -8.53 6.04 -4.27
N SER A 28 -8.89 5.39 -5.36
CA SER A 28 -8.11 4.31 -5.96
C SER A 28 -7.09 4.86 -6.96
N CYS A 29 -5.94 4.22 -7.02
CA CYS A 29 -4.97 4.32 -8.10
C CYS A 29 -4.97 3.01 -8.91
N ARG A 30 -4.17 2.95 -9.95
CA ARG A 30 -3.95 1.74 -10.76
C ARG A 30 -2.66 1.07 -10.31
N LEU A 31 -2.57 -0.25 -10.42
CA LEU A 31 -1.32 -0.96 -10.16
C LEU A 31 -0.17 -0.43 -11.04
N SER A 32 -0.48 -0.03 -12.29
CA SER A 32 0.48 0.57 -13.22
C SER A 32 1.05 1.92 -12.73
N ASP A 33 0.36 2.63 -11.85
CA ASP A 33 0.90 3.88 -11.28
C ASP A 33 2.13 3.60 -10.39
N PHE A 34 2.26 2.36 -9.86
CA PHE A 34 3.38 1.91 -9.05
C PHE A 34 4.56 1.33 -9.86
N GLU A 35 4.56 1.45 -11.18
CA GLU A 35 5.57 0.82 -12.03
C GLU A 35 7.01 1.13 -11.57
N GLY A 36 7.31 2.38 -11.22
CA GLY A 36 8.64 2.78 -10.72
C GLY A 36 9.00 2.07 -9.41
N VAL A 37 8.03 1.96 -8.49
CA VAL A 37 8.18 1.24 -7.22
C VAL A 37 8.39 -0.26 -7.47
N LEU A 38 7.59 -0.87 -8.34
CA LEU A 38 7.63 -2.31 -8.64
C LEU A 38 8.91 -2.77 -9.35
N LYS A 39 9.63 -1.85 -10.00
CA LYS A 39 10.95 -2.15 -10.62
C LYS A 39 12.07 -2.38 -9.60
N ARG A 40 11.86 -2.11 -8.33
CA ARG A 40 12.84 -2.32 -7.26
C ARG A 40 13.09 -3.82 -7.06
N ARG A 41 14.33 -4.24 -7.24
CA ARG A 41 14.76 -5.64 -7.09
C ARG A 41 15.29 -5.99 -5.70
N ASP A 42 15.49 -4.99 -4.88
CA ASP A 42 15.90 -5.08 -3.47
C ASP A 42 14.71 -5.21 -2.51
N LEU A 43 13.48 -5.16 -3.04
CA LEU A 43 12.22 -5.31 -2.31
C LEU A 43 11.40 -6.48 -2.86
N GLN A 44 10.71 -7.19 -1.99
CA GLN A 44 9.70 -8.18 -2.38
C GLN A 44 8.29 -7.59 -2.19
N PHE A 45 7.51 -7.57 -3.26
CA PHE A 45 6.15 -7.03 -3.26
C PHE A 45 5.11 -8.12 -3.09
N TYR A 46 4.09 -7.84 -2.27
CA TYR A 46 2.96 -8.71 -2.01
C TYR A 46 1.65 -7.96 -2.24
N SER A 47 0.75 -8.49 -3.07
CA SER A 47 -0.62 -7.96 -3.14
C SER A 47 -1.44 -8.42 -1.94
N LEU A 48 -1.99 -7.47 -1.23
CA LEU A 48 -3.05 -7.66 -0.22
C LEU A 48 -4.41 -7.15 -0.75
N GLN A 49 -4.51 -6.92 -2.06
CA GLN A 49 -5.73 -6.50 -2.74
C GLN A 49 -6.66 -7.69 -2.92
N VAL A 50 -7.76 -7.73 -2.18
CA VAL A 50 -8.69 -8.89 -2.17
C VAL A 50 -9.35 -9.11 -3.53
N ASP A 51 -9.71 -8.04 -4.24
CA ASP A 51 -10.40 -8.06 -5.53
C ASP A 51 -9.43 -7.82 -6.71
N ILE A 52 -8.21 -8.38 -6.65
CA ILE A 52 -7.23 -8.29 -7.73
C ILE A 52 -7.77 -8.98 -8.99
N THR A 53 -7.68 -8.30 -10.13
CA THR A 53 -8.03 -8.87 -11.43
C THR A 53 -6.91 -9.74 -11.98
N GLU A 54 -7.24 -10.63 -12.94
CA GLU A 54 -6.24 -11.48 -13.60
C GLU A 54 -5.15 -10.63 -14.29
N GLN A 55 -5.54 -9.57 -14.98
CA GLN A 55 -4.61 -8.63 -15.62
C GLN A 55 -3.67 -7.94 -14.63
N GLU A 56 -4.20 -7.52 -13.47
CA GLU A 56 -3.37 -6.93 -12.42
C GLU A 56 -2.40 -7.96 -11.80
N ARG A 57 -2.86 -9.20 -11.65
CA ARG A 57 -2.00 -10.30 -11.18
C ARG A 57 -0.85 -10.57 -12.14
N ASP A 58 -1.12 -10.63 -13.45
CA ASP A 58 -0.09 -10.82 -14.47
C ASP A 58 0.93 -9.67 -14.45
N VAL A 59 0.47 -8.43 -14.32
CA VAL A 59 1.33 -7.26 -14.18
C VAL A 59 2.18 -7.37 -12.92
N LEU A 60 1.60 -7.67 -11.77
CA LEU A 60 2.34 -7.84 -10.51
C LEU A 60 3.43 -8.92 -10.62
N GLN A 61 3.06 -10.07 -11.17
CA GLN A 61 3.97 -11.20 -11.36
C GLN A 61 5.12 -10.89 -12.34
N SER A 62 4.87 -10.07 -13.37
CA SER A 62 5.91 -9.65 -14.32
C SER A 62 7.04 -8.85 -13.64
N TYR A 63 6.76 -8.22 -12.48
CA TYR A 63 7.73 -7.55 -11.62
C TYR A 63 8.27 -8.45 -10.49
N GLY A 64 7.87 -9.73 -10.43
CA GLY A 64 8.27 -10.66 -9.37
C GLY A 64 7.45 -10.52 -8.09
N GLY A 65 6.32 -9.80 -8.14
CA GLY A 65 5.42 -9.68 -7.00
C GLY A 65 4.55 -10.93 -6.80
N ILE A 66 4.10 -11.13 -5.58
CA ILE A 66 3.32 -12.29 -5.14
C ILE A 66 1.91 -11.85 -4.79
N ASP A 67 0.91 -12.54 -5.33
CA ASP A 67 -0.50 -12.31 -4.97
C ASP A 67 -0.91 -13.19 -3.79
N LEU A 68 -1.37 -12.54 -2.72
CA LEU A 68 -1.87 -13.19 -1.51
C LEU A 68 -3.41 -13.10 -1.37
N SER A 69 -4.12 -12.60 -2.37
CA SER A 69 -5.58 -12.38 -2.29
C SER A 69 -6.36 -13.63 -1.95
N SER A 70 -5.95 -14.80 -2.48
CA SER A 70 -6.59 -16.09 -2.23
C SER A 70 -6.44 -16.61 -0.79
N GLN A 71 -5.54 -16.01 -0.02
CA GLN A 71 -5.29 -16.34 1.39
C GLN A 71 -6.06 -15.43 2.35
N ILE A 72 -6.81 -14.45 1.84
CA ILE A 72 -7.54 -13.46 2.63
C ILE A 72 -9.04 -13.78 2.56
N ASN A 73 -9.55 -14.45 3.57
CA ASN A 73 -10.97 -14.74 3.72
C ASN A 73 -11.65 -13.75 4.68
N ASP A 74 -10.88 -13.24 5.65
CA ASP A 74 -11.37 -12.30 6.66
C ASP A 74 -10.27 -11.33 7.14
N PHE A 75 -10.60 -10.50 8.15
CA PHE A 75 -9.64 -9.58 8.74
C PHE A 75 -8.55 -10.25 9.58
N ALA A 76 -8.78 -11.47 10.09
CA ALA A 76 -7.75 -12.21 10.83
C ALA A 76 -6.66 -12.71 9.88
N ASP A 77 -7.05 -13.21 8.71
CA ASP A 77 -6.11 -13.58 7.64
C ASP A 77 -5.31 -12.34 7.19
N SER A 78 -6.01 -11.23 6.91
CA SER A 78 -5.38 -9.96 6.56
C SER A 78 -4.37 -9.51 7.61
N ALA A 79 -4.72 -9.58 8.90
CA ALA A 79 -3.85 -9.19 10.00
C ALA A 79 -2.62 -10.10 10.09
N SER A 80 -2.82 -11.41 9.91
CA SER A 80 -1.73 -12.39 9.92
C SER A 80 -0.70 -12.09 8.81
N LEU A 81 -1.16 -11.89 7.58
CA LEU A 81 -0.30 -11.56 6.45
C LEU A 81 0.39 -10.20 6.62
N THR A 82 -0.35 -9.20 7.10
CA THR A 82 0.17 -7.84 7.33
C THR A 82 1.34 -7.82 8.31
N LYS A 83 1.33 -8.66 9.35
CA LYS A 83 2.42 -8.76 10.34
C LYS A 83 3.76 -9.22 9.76
N HIS A 84 3.75 -9.82 8.58
CA HIS A 84 4.97 -10.23 7.89
C HIS A 84 5.54 -9.15 6.96
N MET A 85 4.87 -8.00 6.83
CA MET A 85 5.31 -6.90 5.98
C MET A 85 6.13 -5.87 6.77
N ASP A 86 7.18 -5.38 6.15
CA ASP A 86 8.01 -4.29 6.69
C ASP A 86 7.40 -2.92 6.40
N LEU A 87 6.58 -2.83 5.35
CA LEU A 87 5.89 -1.62 4.92
C LEU A 87 4.59 -1.99 4.19
N ILE A 88 3.53 -1.23 4.45
CA ILE A 88 2.29 -1.27 3.66
C ILE A 88 2.17 0.01 2.84
N LEU A 89 2.07 -0.13 1.52
CA LEU A 89 1.68 0.94 0.61
C LEU A 89 0.19 0.76 0.28
N SER A 90 -0.65 1.67 0.75
CA SER A 90 -2.09 1.52 0.59
C SER A 90 -2.77 2.85 0.29
N VAL A 91 -3.82 2.83 -0.52
CA VAL A 91 -4.79 3.91 -0.54
C VAL A 91 -5.64 3.87 0.75
N ASP A 92 -6.49 4.88 0.97
CA ASP A 92 -7.40 4.95 2.15
C ASP A 92 -8.42 3.79 2.15
N THR A 93 -8.05 2.69 2.81
CA THR A 93 -8.80 1.42 2.88
C THR A 93 -8.80 0.84 4.29
N ALA A 94 -9.66 -0.15 4.53
CA ALA A 94 -9.68 -0.92 5.78
C ALA A 94 -8.31 -1.57 6.07
N GLN A 95 -7.58 -1.99 5.04
CA GLN A 95 -6.25 -2.57 5.16
C GLN A 95 -5.22 -1.57 5.73
N ALA A 96 -5.27 -0.29 5.31
CA ALA A 96 -4.41 0.75 5.87
C ALA A 96 -4.70 0.98 7.37
N HIS A 97 -5.97 0.97 7.75
CA HIS A 97 -6.38 1.08 9.16
C HIS A 97 -5.94 -0.13 9.98
N LEU A 98 -6.09 -1.34 9.43
CA LEU A 98 -5.66 -2.58 10.08
C LEU A 98 -4.15 -2.56 10.33
N ALA A 99 -3.36 -2.25 9.32
CA ALA A 99 -1.90 -2.18 9.43
C ALA A 99 -1.45 -1.12 10.43
N GLY A 100 -2.04 0.08 10.39
CA GLY A 100 -1.78 1.15 11.36
C GLY A 100 -2.14 0.75 12.79
N GLY A 101 -3.27 0.06 12.99
CA GLY A 101 -3.68 -0.48 14.29
C GLY A 101 -2.76 -1.58 14.83
N LEU A 102 -2.10 -2.32 13.94
CA LEU A 102 -1.08 -3.32 14.29
C LEU A 102 0.31 -2.71 14.52
N GLY A 103 0.47 -1.40 14.31
CA GLY A 103 1.76 -0.72 14.46
C GLY A 103 2.74 -0.98 13.29
N ILE A 104 2.29 -1.62 12.22
CA ILE A 104 3.08 -1.84 11.02
C ILE A 104 3.24 -0.49 10.29
N PRO A 105 4.42 -0.18 9.74
CA PRO A 105 4.62 1.02 8.93
C PRO A 105 3.64 1.07 7.75
N VAL A 106 2.93 2.20 7.62
CA VAL A 106 1.99 2.43 6.52
C VAL A 106 2.34 3.72 5.80
N TRP A 107 2.51 3.67 4.50
CA TRP A 107 2.55 4.84 3.64
C TRP A 107 1.25 4.91 2.86
N MET A 108 0.38 5.81 3.32
CA MET A 108 -0.96 5.93 2.79
C MET A 108 -1.03 6.96 1.68
N LEU A 109 -1.45 6.51 0.50
CA LEU A 109 -1.80 7.35 -0.65
C LEU A 109 -3.19 7.94 -0.44
N LEU A 110 -3.29 9.25 -0.30
CA LEU A 110 -4.53 9.92 0.03
C LEU A 110 -5.01 10.82 -1.11
N ALA A 111 -6.23 10.58 -1.58
CA ALA A 111 -6.86 11.39 -2.62
C ALA A 111 -7.12 12.82 -2.16
N ARG A 112 -7.10 13.77 -3.10
CA ARG A 112 -7.52 15.14 -2.83
C ARG A 112 -9.01 15.18 -2.47
N GLY A 113 -9.35 15.81 -1.35
CA GLY A 113 -10.72 15.87 -0.83
C GLY A 113 -11.12 14.64 0.00
N ALA A 114 -10.12 13.97 0.57
CA ALA A 114 -10.32 12.85 1.48
C ALA A 114 -11.08 13.26 2.76
N ASP A 115 -11.46 12.25 3.53
CA ASP A 115 -12.21 12.37 4.78
C ASP A 115 -11.51 13.28 5.80
N TRP A 116 -12.30 13.96 6.62
CA TRP A 116 -11.86 14.92 7.65
C TRP A 116 -10.86 14.32 8.64
N ARG A 117 -10.95 13.01 8.90
CA ARG A 117 -10.06 12.28 9.85
C ARG A 117 -8.60 12.37 9.49
N TRP A 118 -8.27 12.64 8.23
CA TRP A 118 -6.90 12.75 7.74
C TRP A 118 -6.35 14.16 7.79
N PHE A 119 -7.11 15.13 8.30
CA PHE A 119 -6.80 16.56 8.30
C PHE A 119 -6.36 17.10 6.92
N ARG A 120 -6.34 18.40 6.77
CA ARG A 120 -6.11 18.97 5.43
C ARG A 120 -4.65 18.95 5.00
N TYR A 121 -3.72 19.08 5.96
CA TYR A 121 -2.29 19.28 5.69
C TYR A 121 -1.37 18.34 6.46
N ALA A 122 -1.89 17.41 7.23
CA ALA A 122 -1.08 16.49 8.00
C ALA A 122 -0.34 15.50 7.09
N GLU A 123 0.95 15.33 7.32
CA GLU A 123 1.78 14.30 6.68
C GLU A 123 1.82 13.00 7.50
N ASN A 124 1.47 13.09 8.77
CA ASN A 124 1.39 11.94 9.66
C ASN A 124 -0.02 11.76 10.17
N SER A 125 -0.41 10.52 10.44
CA SER A 125 -1.70 10.22 11.02
C SER A 125 -1.68 10.49 12.52
N PRO A 126 -2.68 11.20 13.09
CA PRO A 126 -2.80 11.33 14.54
C PRO A 126 -3.32 10.04 15.20
N TRP A 127 -3.90 9.13 14.42
CA TRP A 127 -4.50 7.89 14.89
C TRP A 127 -3.50 6.73 14.93
N TYR A 128 -2.52 6.76 14.00
CA TYR A 128 -1.55 5.68 13.81
C TYR A 128 -0.15 6.27 13.71
N PRO A 129 0.66 6.20 14.78
CA PRO A 129 2.01 6.77 14.80
C PRO A 129 2.94 6.20 13.71
N SER A 130 2.67 4.96 13.26
CA SER A 130 3.42 4.29 12.18
C SER A 130 2.97 4.68 10.77
N MET A 131 1.97 5.57 10.61
CA MET A 131 1.40 5.91 9.32
C MET A 131 1.85 7.28 8.83
N ARG A 132 2.42 7.32 7.63
CA ARG A 132 2.72 8.53 6.87
C ARG A 132 1.76 8.70 5.71
N ILE A 133 1.38 9.95 5.41
CA ILE A 133 0.37 10.29 4.42
C ILE A 133 1.01 10.98 3.22
N PHE A 134 0.77 10.44 2.02
CA PHE A 134 1.18 10.97 0.73
C PHE A 134 -0.05 11.45 -0.04
N ARG A 135 -0.23 12.76 -0.16
CA ARG A 135 -1.46 13.36 -0.69
C ARG A 135 -1.37 13.70 -2.16
N GLN A 136 -2.48 13.50 -2.87
CA GLN A 136 -2.66 14.12 -4.18
C GLN A 136 -2.69 15.65 -4.05
N THR A 137 -1.92 16.31 -4.88
CA THR A 137 -2.01 17.77 -5.11
C THR A 137 -3.12 18.11 -6.10
N GLU A 138 -3.37 17.23 -7.06
CA GLU A 138 -4.40 17.34 -8.09
C GLU A 138 -5.26 16.08 -8.10
N ARG A 139 -6.58 16.25 -8.27
CA ARG A 139 -7.54 15.14 -8.29
C ARG A 139 -7.21 14.14 -9.41
N GLY A 140 -7.06 12.87 -9.05
CA GLY A 140 -6.77 11.77 -9.98
C GLY A 140 -5.31 11.67 -10.42
N ASN A 141 -4.44 12.61 -10.01
CA ASN A 141 -3.02 12.57 -10.32
C ASN A 141 -2.24 11.91 -9.18
N TRP A 142 -1.84 10.66 -9.36
CA TRP A 142 -1.07 9.88 -8.40
C TRP A 142 0.45 9.96 -8.61
N ARG A 143 0.90 10.60 -9.70
CA ARG A 143 2.32 10.67 -10.06
C ARG A 143 3.18 11.32 -8.97
N ILE A 144 2.69 12.43 -8.39
CA ILE A 144 3.46 13.16 -7.37
C ILE A 144 3.56 12.36 -6.07
N PRO A 145 2.45 11.88 -5.44
CA PRO A 145 2.57 11.12 -4.20
C PRO A 145 3.34 9.81 -4.37
N ILE A 146 3.21 9.12 -5.51
CA ILE A 146 3.98 7.89 -5.77
C ILE A 146 5.46 8.21 -6.00
N GLY A 147 5.79 9.26 -6.74
CA GLY A 147 7.18 9.70 -6.90
C GLY A 147 7.85 10.08 -5.57
N ASN A 148 7.11 10.68 -4.64
CA ASN A 148 7.60 10.94 -3.29
C ASN A 148 7.86 9.64 -2.52
N ILE A 149 7.01 8.63 -2.69
CA ILE A 149 7.23 7.28 -2.12
C ILE A 149 8.53 6.69 -2.68
N GLU A 150 8.70 6.68 -4.00
CA GLU A 150 9.91 6.15 -4.65
C GLU A 150 11.19 6.76 -4.07
N ASN A 151 11.22 8.08 -3.96
CA ASN A 151 12.39 8.81 -3.43
C ASN A 151 12.69 8.50 -1.95
N MET A 152 11.69 8.08 -1.20
CA MET A 152 11.84 7.84 0.24
C MET A 152 12.14 6.38 0.60
N LEU A 153 11.89 5.42 -0.31
CA LEU A 153 12.10 4.00 -0.05
C LEU A 153 13.55 3.69 0.33
N ASP A 154 14.52 4.32 -0.34
CA ASP A 154 15.95 4.12 -0.05
C ASP A 154 16.29 4.51 1.38
N THR A 155 15.86 5.70 1.80
CA THR A 155 16.13 6.18 3.16
C THR A 155 15.42 5.32 4.20
N PHE A 156 14.19 4.91 3.93
CA PHE A 156 13.40 4.10 4.86
C PHE A 156 14.04 2.75 5.14
N PHE A 157 14.41 2.01 4.09
CA PHE A 157 15.00 0.68 4.25
C PHE A 157 16.49 0.70 4.60
N SER A 158 17.21 1.81 4.36
CA SER A 158 18.60 1.96 4.80
C SER A 158 18.72 2.29 6.29
N ALA A 159 17.75 2.99 6.87
CA ALA A 159 17.76 3.39 8.29
C ALA A 159 17.42 2.23 9.24
N GLY A 160 16.89 1.12 8.75
CA GLY A 160 16.51 -0.07 9.52
C GLY A 160 17.53 -1.22 9.50
N ARG A 161 18.69 -1.00 8.85
CA ARG A 161 19.79 -1.99 8.81
C ARG A 161 20.89 -1.69 9.79
#